data_84b5847246acfaf063274cd111db1ec9
#
_entry.id   84b5847246acfaf063274cd111db1ec9
#
_cell.length_a   1.000
_cell.length_b   1.000
_cell.length_c   1.000
_cell.angle_alpha   90.00
_cell.angle_beta   90.00
_cell.angle_gamma   90.00
#
_symmetry.space_group_name_H-M   'P 1'
#
loop_
_entity.id
_entity.type
_entity.pdbx_description
1 polymer ?
#
loop_
_entity_poly.entity_id
_entity_poly.type
_entity_poly.pdbx_seq_one_letter_code
_entity_poly.pdbx_strand_id
1 'polypeptide(L)'
;MDQIETVRTHWAHIGTPGRLPSRSAVRSDALGDAVPWTFLLEPINGRLVFRIAGTLLCETFGLDMRELEFARVWSDAERATIDRTLGTAIDRASEAFILSETVSVRGRKGQLDVACFPVRCANGSIAFLGAMNHEPRLPSGLDRVARVRILPGPKASSGADSLAESLAALAVSRSAQVSRTAARRLRDAGVIPTLAIVSELPKTKR
;
A
#
# COMPACT_ATOMS: atom_id res chain seq x y z
N MET A 1 6.31 -7.20 9.44
CA MET A 1 6.95 -6.07 8.73
C MET A 1 5.98 -5.62 7.64
N ASP A 2 5.78 -4.33 7.43
CA ASP A 2 4.87 -3.82 6.39
C ASP A 2 5.59 -3.96 5.03
N GLN A 3 5.04 -4.75 4.13
CA GLN A 3 5.63 -5.04 2.82
C GLN A 3 5.77 -3.75 1.98
N ILE A 4 4.79 -2.86 2.09
CA ILE A 4 4.81 -1.56 1.39
C ILE A 4 5.96 -0.71 1.90
N GLU A 5 6.19 -0.69 3.22
CA GLU A 5 7.30 0.07 3.81
C GLU A 5 8.68 -0.46 3.40
N THR A 6 8.81 -1.78 3.28
CA THR A 6 10.05 -2.40 2.77
C THR A 6 10.35 -1.94 1.35
N VAL A 7 9.34 -1.98 0.46
CA VAL A 7 9.51 -1.54 -0.94
C VAL A 7 9.76 -0.03 -1.02
N ARG A 8 9.07 0.78 -0.21
CA ARG A 8 9.27 2.23 -0.12
C ARG A 8 10.69 2.57 0.27
N THR A 9 11.20 1.93 1.32
CA THR A 9 12.57 2.14 1.81
C THR A 9 13.60 1.78 0.74
N HIS A 10 13.42 0.64 0.06
CA HIS A 10 14.31 0.25 -1.03
C HIS A 10 14.27 1.26 -2.18
N TRP A 11 13.06 1.66 -2.64
CA TRP A 11 12.88 2.65 -3.70
C TRP A 11 13.53 4.00 -3.36
N ALA A 12 13.34 4.48 -2.14
CA ALA A 12 13.98 5.71 -1.66
C ALA A 12 15.51 5.60 -1.63
N HIS A 13 16.05 4.44 -1.23
CA HIS A 13 17.50 4.21 -1.16
C HIS A 13 18.17 4.22 -2.54
N ILE A 14 17.53 3.63 -3.56
CA ILE A 14 18.08 3.60 -4.92
C ILE A 14 17.78 4.87 -5.73
N GLY A 15 16.95 5.77 -5.18
CA GLY A 15 16.57 7.04 -5.79
C GLY A 15 17.53 8.18 -5.46
N THR A 16 17.42 9.24 -6.26
CA THR A 16 18.05 10.54 -5.97
C THR A 16 16.94 11.58 -5.92
N PRO A 17 16.95 12.54 -5.00
CA PRO A 17 15.91 13.55 -4.91
C PRO A 17 15.60 14.20 -6.26
N GLY A 18 14.29 14.26 -6.61
CA GLY A 18 13.81 14.84 -7.86
C GLY A 18 14.08 14.00 -9.12
N ARG A 19 14.57 12.76 -8.99
CA ARG A 19 14.87 11.89 -10.11
C ARG A 19 14.37 10.48 -9.88
N LEU A 20 13.65 9.93 -10.89
CA LEU A 20 13.18 8.55 -10.81
C LEU A 20 14.34 7.56 -10.81
N PRO A 21 14.36 6.58 -9.90
CA PRO A 21 15.34 5.50 -9.90
C PRO A 21 15.33 4.71 -11.21
N SER A 22 16.47 4.13 -11.57
CA SER A 22 16.54 3.17 -12.66
C SER A 22 15.86 1.85 -12.25
N ARG A 23 15.08 1.26 -13.18
CA ARG A 23 14.54 -0.09 -12.97
C ARG A 23 15.64 -1.14 -12.73
N SER A 24 16.81 -0.98 -13.36
CA SER A 24 17.94 -1.89 -13.16
C SER A 24 18.57 -1.84 -11.77
N ALA A 25 18.28 -0.79 -10.99
CA ALA A 25 18.72 -0.68 -9.60
C ALA A 25 17.80 -1.42 -8.61
N VAL A 26 16.61 -1.86 -9.07
CA VAL A 26 15.68 -2.64 -8.24
C VAL A 26 16.25 -4.04 -8.02
N ARG A 27 16.46 -4.41 -6.77
CA ARG A 27 17.04 -5.68 -6.37
C ARG A 27 16.05 -6.49 -5.54
N SER A 28 15.77 -7.72 -5.97
CA SER A 28 14.84 -8.61 -5.26
C SER A 28 15.38 -9.07 -3.90
N ASP A 29 16.70 -9.22 -3.77
CA ASP A 29 17.34 -9.56 -2.50
C ASP A 29 17.16 -8.49 -1.41
N ALA A 30 17.09 -7.22 -1.80
CA ALA A 30 16.81 -6.12 -0.88
C ALA A 30 15.34 -6.06 -0.42
N LEU A 31 14.44 -6.73 -1.12
CA LEU A 31 13.01 -6.78 -0.78
C LEU A 31 12.66 -7.93 0.19
N GLY A 32 13.52 -8.97 0.28
CA GLY A 32 13.38 -10.05 1.24
C GLY A 32 11.96 -10.64 1.30
N ASP A 33 11.38 -10.69 2.50
CA ASP A 33 10.04 -11.23 2.76
C ASP A 33 8.89 -10.43 2.10
N ALA A 34 9.16 -9.27 1.53
CA ALA A 34 8.15 -8.50 0.80
C ALA A 34 7.95 -9.02 -0.64
N VAL A 35 8.90 -9.76 -1.20
CA VAL A 35 8.85 -10.26 -2.60
C VAL A 35 7.52 -10.93 -2.95
N PRO A 36 6.94 -11.82 -2.14
CA PRO A 36 5.65 -12.45 -2.45
C PRO A 36 4.47 -11.48 -2.60
N TRP A 37 4.60 -10.26 -2.10
CA TRP A 37 3.59 -9.19 -2.15
C TRP A 37 3.94 -8.08 -3.13
N THR A 38 5.07 -8.19 -3.83
CA THR A 38 5.52 -7.17 -4.77
C THR A 38 5.07 -7.48 -6.19
N PHE A 39 5.06 -6.42 -7.00
CA PHE A 39 4.77 -6.53 -8.43
C PHE A 39 5.61 -5.51 -9.21
N LEU A 40 5.75 -5.76 -10.49
CA LEU A 40 6.30 -4.82 -11.45
C LEU A 40 5.29 -4.58 -12.57
N LEU A 41 4.95 -3.32 -12.80
CA LEU A 41 4.11 -2.92 -13.92
C LEU A 41 4.97 -2.32 -15.03
N GLU A 42 4.69 -2.70 -16.25
CA GLU A 42 5.29 -2.10 -17.45
C GLU A 42 4.23 -1.56 -18.40
N PRO A 43 4.51 -0.46 -19.09
CA PRO A 43 3.59 0.03 -20.10
C PRO A 43 3.67 -0.85 -21.37
N ILE A 44 2.54 -1.42 -21.75
CA ILE A 44 2.35 -2.16 -23.00
C ILE A 44 1.14 -1.59 -23.71
N ASN A 45 1.30 -1.10 -24.93
CA ASN A 45 0.23 -0.49 -25.74
C ASN A 45 -0.56 0.61 -24.99
N GLY A 46 0.15 1.45 -24.20
CA GLY A 46 -0.45 2.54 -23.42
C GLY A 46 -1.16 2.10 -22.14
N ARG A 47 -1.09 0.81 -21.77
CA ARG A 47 -1.68 0.27 -20.53
C ARG A 47 -0.59 -0.26 -19.62
N LEU A 48 -0.78 -0.15 -18.33
CA LEU A 48 0.11 -0.76 -17.35
C LEU A 48 -0.32 -2.20 -17.11
N VAL A 49 0.60 -3.15 -17.34
CA VAL A 49 0.37 -4.58 -17.14
C VAL A 49 1.35 -5.15 -16.12
N PHE A 50 0.93 -6.17 -15.40
CA PHE A 50 1.80 -6.90 -14.49
C PHE A 50 2.83 -7.71 -15.28
N ARG A 51 4.11 -7.31 -15.25
CA ARG A 51 5.23 -8.10 -15.78
C ARG A 51 5.72 -9.12 -14.78
N ILE A 52 5.66 -8.76 -13.50
CA ILE A 52 5.96 -9.63 -12.37
C ILE A 52 4.83 -9.46 -11.37
N ALA A 53 4.38 -10.56 -10.79
CA ALA A 53 3.43 -10.58 -9.68
C ALA A 53 3.90 -11.60 -8.66
N GLY A 54 3.97 -11.19 -7.40
CA GLY A 54 4.35 -12.04 -6.29
C GLY A 54 3.33 -13.15 -6.03
N THR A 55 3.79 -14.25 -5.46
CA THR A 55 2.96 -15.45 -5.26
C THR A 55 1.76 -15.20 -4.35
N LEU A 56 1.94 -14.44 -3.27
CA LEU A 56 0.84 -14.13 -2.34
C LEU A 56 -0.18 -13.16 -2.93
N LEU A 57 0.23 -12.32 -3.90
CA LEU A 57 -0.73 -11.54 -4.69
C LEU A 57 -1.60 -12.46 -5.54
N CYS A 58 -0.98 -13.36 -6.31
CA CYS A 58 -1.72 -14.31 -7.16
C CYS A 58 -2.67 -15.18 -6.31
N GLU A 59 -2.26 -15.63 -5.15
CA GLU A 59 -3.10 -16.38 -4.21
C GLU A 59 -4.27 -15.55 -3.69
N THR A 60 -4.04 -14.28 -3.31
CA THR A 60 -5.06 -13.38 -2.79
C THR A 60 -6.19 -13.15 -3.81
N PHE A 61 -5.83 -13.02 -5.09
CA PHE A 61 -6.79 -12.87 -6.18
C PHE A 61 -7.25 -14.20 -6.80
N GLY A 62 -6.57 -15.31 -6.47
CA GLY A 62 -6.88 -16.66 -6.96
C GLY A 62 -6.64 -16.83 -8.45
N LEU A 63 -5.70 -16.08 -9.03
CA LEU A 63 -5.34 -16.14 -10.46
C LEU A 63 -3.89 -15.68 -10.68
N ASP A 64 -3.29 -16.08 -11.80
CA ASP A 64 -2.01 -15.52 -12.23
C ASP A 64 -2.25 -14.10 -12.76
N MET A 65 -1.66 -13.12 -12.10
CA MET A 65 -1.82 -11.71 -12.46
C MET A 65 -0.89 -11.27 -13.59
N ARG A 66 0.11 -12.06 -13.97
CA ARG A 66 1.04 -11.70 -15.05
C ARG A 66 0.28 -11.47 -16.37
N GLU A 67 0.71 -10.48 -17.14
CA GLU A 67 0.12 -10.00 -18.38
C GLU A 67 -1.31 -9.41 -18.24
N LEU A 68 -1.87 -9.34 -17.03
CA LEU A 68 -3.12 -8.63 -16.80
C LEU A 68 -2.89 -7.13 -16.67
N GLU A 69 -3.85 -6.36 -17.17
CA GLU A 69 -3.87 -4.91 -16.99
C GLU A 69 -4.10 -4.55 -15.52
N PHE A 70 -3.27 -3.69 -14.97
CA PHE A 70 -3.33 -3.29 -13.56
C PHE A 70 -4.68 -2.71 -13.15
N ALA A 71 -5.24 -1.84 -14.00
CA ALA A 71 -6.52 -1.20 -13.74
C ALA A 71 -7.70 -2.19 -13.64
N ARG A 72 -7.55 -3.43 -14.11
CA ARG A 72 -8.58 -4.49 -13.97
C ARG A 72 -8.75 -5.04 -12.56
N VAL A 73 -7.84 -4.71 -11.66
CA VAL A 73 -8.02 -5.04 -10.23
C VAL A 73 -9.26 -4.34 -9.66
N TRP A 74 -9.62 -3.18 -10.21
CA TRP A 74 -10.78 -2.38 -9.81
C TRP A 74 -11.90 -2.42 -10.86
N SER A 75 -13.04 -1.80 -10.53
CA SER A 75 -14.13 -1.64 -11.48
C SER A 75 -13.79 -0.66 -12.61
N ASP A 76 -14.49 -0.77 -13.74
CA ASP A 76 -14.28 0.13 -14.88
C ASP A 76 -14.51 1.60 -14.52
N ALA A 77 -15.43 1.89 -13.59
CA ALA A 77 -15.70 3.25 -13.12
C ALA A 77 -14.50 3.88 -12.38
N GLU A 78 -13.59 3.07 -11.84
CA GLU A 78 -12.45 3.53 -11.04
C GLU A 78 -11.17 3.70 -11.86
N ARG A 79 -11.13 3.20 -13.10
CA ARG A 79 -9.94 3.24 -13.99
C ARG A 79 -9.38 4.64 -14.14
N ALA A 80 -10.21 5.63 -14.42
CA ALA A 80 -9.76 7.01 -14.58
C ALA A 80 -9.12 7.58 -13.31
N THR A 81 -9.54 7.12 -12.14
CA THR A 81 -8.93 7.50 -10.86
C THR A 81 -7.56 6.85 -10.69
N ILE A 82 -7.43 5.57 -11.03
CA ILE A 82 -6.14 4.86 -11.04
C ILE A 82 -5.14 5.55 -11.96
N ASP A 83 -5.53 5.78 -13.21
CA ASP A 83 -4.66 6.38 -14.23
C ASP A 83 -4.18 7.77 -13.80
N ARG A 84 -5.07 8.59 -13.24
CA ARG A 84 -4.73 9.92 -12.73
C ARG A 84 -3.76 9.84 -11.54
N THR A 85 -3.99 8.91 -10.61
CA THR A 85 -3.13 8.73 -9.44
C THR A 85 -1.72 8.31 -9.85
N LEU A 86 -1.60 7.37 -10.79
CA LEU A 86 -0.31 6.93 -11.33
C LEU A 86 0.37 8.03 -12.16
N GLY A 87 -0.37 8.76 -13.00
CA GLY A 87 0.14 9.90 -13.75
C GLY A 87 0.72 10.98 -12.83
N THR A 88 0.00 11.33 -11.77
CA THR A 88 0.49 12.30 -10.75
C THR A 88 1.78 11.82 -10.07
N ALA A 89 1.91 10.53 -9.80
CA ALA A 89 3.13 9.96 -9.21
C ALA A 89 4.33 10.07 -10.15
N ILE A 90 4.13 9.89 -11.47
CA ILE A 90 5.17 10.09 -12.48
C ILE A 90 5.61 11.57 -12.50
N ASP A 91 4.64 12.49 -12.61
CA ASP A 91 4.91 13.93 -12.75
C ASP A 91 5.65 14.50 -11.53
N ARG A 92 5.35 13.98 -10.35
CA ARG A 92 5.94 14.42 -9.08
C ARG A 92 7.16 13.62 -8.66
N ALA A 93 7.55 12.60 -9.41
CA ALA A 93 8.58 11.63 -9.01
C ALA A 93 8.35 11.11 -7.57
N SER A 94 7.10 10.80 -7.24
CA SER A 94 6.64 10.37 -5.91
C SER A 94 5.90 9.04 -5.98
N GLU A 95 5.61 8.45 -4.84
CA GLU A 95 4.77 7.26 -4.78
C GLU A 95 3.30 7.58 -5.10
N ALA A 96 2.59 6.60 -5.67
CA ALA A 96 1.14 6.54 -5.71
C ALA A 96 0.65 5.59 -4.63
N PHE A 97 -0.36 5.99 -3.85
CA PHE A 97 -0.96 5.16 -2.82
C PHE A 97 -2.47 5.07 -3.03
N ILE A 98 -3.00 3.84 -3.04
CA ILE A 98 -4.40 3.54 -3.32
C ILE A 98 -4.94 2.69 -2.18
N LEU A 99 -5.93 3.23 -1.47
CA LEU A 99 -6.69 2.51 -0.45
C LEU A 99 -7.97 1.95 -1.05
N SER A 100 -8.26 0.68 -0.78
CA SER A 100 -9.43 0.02 -1.32
C SER A 100 -10.10 -0.88 -0.29
N GLU A 101 -11.42 -0.95 -0.35
CA GLU A 101 -12.19 -2.01 0.28
C GLU A 101 -12.23 -3.24 -0.61
N THR A 102 -12.23 -4.42 0.00
CA THR A 102 -12.37 -5.68 -0.71
C THR A 102 -13.53 -6.49 -0.18
N VAL A 103 -14.10 -7.32 -1.07
CA VAL A 103 -15.04 -8.37 -0.68
C VAL A 103 -14.56 -9.67 -1.31
N SER A 104 -14.38 -10.71 -0.51
CA SER A 104 -13.99 -12.03 -1.00
C SER A 104 -15.16 -12.80 -1.62
N VAL A 105 -14.87 -13.91 -2.29
CA VAL A 105 -15.93 -14.82 -2.84
C VAL A 105 -16.82 -15.39 -1.75
N ARG A 106 -16.35 -15.45 -0.51
CA ARG A 106 -17.13 -15.87 0.66
C ARG A 106 -17.79 -14.72 1.42
N GLY A 107 -17.79 -13.51 0.83
CA GLY A 107 -18.41 -12.32 1.43
C GLY A 107 -17.62 -11.67 2.57
N ARG A 108 -16.39 -12.07 2.83
CA ARG A 108 -15.53 -11.43 3.83
C ARG A 108 -15.10 -10.06 3.35
N LYS A 109 -15.26 -9.07 4.20
CA LYS A 109 -14.77 -7.70 3.94
C LYS A 109 -13.31 -7.59 4.36
N GLY A 110 -12.56 -6.81 3.62
CA GLY A 110 -11.14 -6.53 3.88
C GLY A 110 -10.74 -5.17 3.32
N GLN A 111 -9.48 -4.86 3.50
CA GLN A 111 -8.82 -3.67 2.99
C GLN A 111 -7.64 -4.10 2.12
N LEU A 112 -7.46 -3.44 1.00
CA LEU A 112 -6.32 -3.59 0.11
C LEU A 112 -5.61 -2.25 0.01
N ASP A 113 -4.39 -2.21 0.51
CA ASP A 113 -3.48 -1.09 0.37
C ASP A 113 -2.54 -1.39 -0.79
N VAL A 114 -2.41 -0.46 -1.73
CA VAL A 114 -1.54 -0.59 -2.89
C VAL A 114 -0.63 0.61 -2.97
N ALA A 115 0.68 0.38 -3.03
CA ALA A 115 1.67 1.41 -3.28
C ALA A 115 2.40 1.13 -4.60
N CYS A 116 2.57 2.16 -5.42
CA CYS A 116 3.25 2.11 -6.70
C CYS A 116 4.36 3.17 -6.73
N PHE A 117 5.57 2.75 -7.02
CA PHE A 117 6.78 3.56 -7.01
C PHE A 117 7.32 3.64 -8.44
N PRO A 118 7.30 4.82 -9.09
CA PRO A 118 7.75 4.93 -10.47
C PRO A 118 9.26 4.71 -10.60
N VAL A 119 9.65 3.95 -11.63
CA VAL A 119 11.03 3.67 -11.98
C VAL A 119 11.24 3.83 -13.48
N ARG A 120 12.43 4.29 -13.90
CA ARG A 120 12.75 4.53 -15.31
C ARG A 120 13.37 3.29 -15.94
N CYS A 121 12.79 2.82 -17.04
CA CYS A 121 13.37 1.76 -17.86
C CYS A 121 14.50 2.28 -18.76
N ALA A 122 15.34 1.36 -19.28
CA ALA A 122 16.44 1.70 -20.17
C ALA A 122 15.98 2.36 -21.48
N ASN A 123 14.79 2.02 -21.97
CA ASN A 123 14.18 2.61 -23.17
C ASN A 123 13.49 3.96 -22.89
N GLY A 124 13.63 4.53 -21.69
CA GLY A 124 13.03 5.78 -21.27
C GLY A 124 11.57 5.69 -20.79
N SER A 125 10.89 4.56 -20.98
CA SER A 125 9.53 4.37 -20.44
C SER A 125 9.53 4.33 -18.91
N ILE A 126 8.37 4.60 -18.31
CA ILE A 126 8.19 4.53 -16.86
C ILE A 126 7.43 3.25 -16.53
N ALA A 127 8.04 2.44 -15.69
CA ALA A 127 7.46 1.28 -15.03
C ALA A 127 7.14 1.62 -13.56
N PHE A 128 6.43 0.74 -12.87
CA PHE A 128 6.21 0.88 -11.43
C PHE A 128 6.64 -0.39 -10.70
N LEU A 129 7.53 -0.24 -9.74
CA LEU A 129 7.70 -1.22 -8.68
C LEU A 129 6.54 -1.01 -7.71
N GLY A 130 5.88 -2.06 -7.25
CA GLY A 130 4.78 -1.89 -6.31
C GLY A 130 4.71 -2.99 -5.27
N ALA A 131 3.92 -2.73 -4.24
CA ALA A 131 3.54 -3.70 -3.24
C ALA A 131 2.07 -3.56 -2.87
N MET A 132 1.45 -4.67 -2.50
CA MET A 132 0.09 -4.72 -1.96
C MET A 132 0.10 -5.31 -0.55
N ASN A 133 -0.81 -4.83 0.27
CA ASN A 133 -1.11 -5.41 1.58
C ASN A 133 -2.62 -5.64 1.68
N HIS A 134 -3.04 -6.85 2.03
CA HIS A 134 -4.44 -7.21 2.21
C HIS A 134 -4.70 -7.61 3.66
N GLU A 135 -5.66 -6.94 4.29
CA GLU A 135 -6.07 -7.20 5.67
C GLU A 135 -7.61 -7.43 5.77
N PRO A 136 -8.07 -8.48 6.46
CA PRO A 136 -7.27 -9.59 6.98
C PRO A 136 -6.75 -10.49 5.84
N ARG A 137 -5.65 -11.20 6.08
CA ARG A 137 -5.15 -12.19 5.11
C ARG A 137 -6.20 -13.25 4.82
N LEU A 138 -6.42 -13.54 3.55
CA LEU A 138 -7.32 -14.60 3.14
C LEU A 138 -6.63 -15.97 3.23
N PRO A 139 -7.33 -17.03 3.65
CA PRO A 139 -6.78 -18.38 3.65
C PRO A 139 -6.46 -18.84 2.22
N SER A 140 -5.19 -19.18 1.95
CA SER A 140 -4.73 -19.66 0.64
C SER A 140 -5.57 -20.83 0.13
N GLY A 141 -5.98 -20.74 -1.13
CA GLY A 141 -6.75 -21.78 -1.82
C GLY A 141 -8.21 -21.95 -1.35
N LEU A 142 -8.63 -21.29 -0.28
CA LEU A 142 -9.99 -21.42 0.29
C LEU A 142 -10.86 -20.19 0.06
N ASP A 143 -10.24 -19.04 -0.11
CA ASP A 143 -10.95 -17.77 -0.33
C ASP A 143 -10.07 -16.85 -1.20
N ARG A 144 -10.69 -15.91 -1.90
CA ARG A 144 -10.00 -14.96 -2.77
C ARG A 144 -10.79 -13.67 -2.87
N VAL A 145 -10.10 -12.59 -3.23
CA VAL A 145 -10.75 -11.30 -3.52
C VAL A 145 -11.62 -11.44 -4.76
N ALA A 146 -12.90 -11.06 -4.65
CA ALA A 146 -13.87 -11.07 -5.74
C ALA A 146 -14.20 -9.65 -6.22
N ARG A 147 -14.06 -8.65 -5.35
CA ARG A 147 -14.37 -7.25 -5.67
C ARG A 147 -13.42 -6.33 -4.91
N VAL A 148 -12.95 -5.31 -5.59
CA VAL A 148 -12.14 -4.23 -5.04
C VAL A 148 -12.82 -2.90 -5.38
N ARG A 149 -12.89 -1.98 -4.42
CA ARG A 149 -13.43 -0.64 -4.60
C ARG A 149 -12.52 0.38 -3.93
N ILE A 150 -12.15 1.43 -4.64
CA ILE A 150 -11.33 2.50 -4.08
C ILE A 150 -12.10 3.21 -2.95
N LEU A 151 -11.44 3.38 -1.81
CA LEU A 151 -11.95 4.25 -0.76
C LEU A 151 -11.76 5.71 -1.20
N PRO A 152 -12.80 6.56 -1.05
CA PRO A 152 -12.62 7.98 -1.30
C PRO A 152 -11.54 8.48 -0.35
N GLY A 153 -10.46 9.02 -0.92
CA GLY A 153 -9.45 9.73 -0.14
C GLY A 153 -10.12 10.87 0.65
N PRO A 154 -9.52 11.35 1.74
CA PRO A 154 -10.01 12.53 2.43
C PRO A 154 -10.19 13.62 1.38
N LYS A 155 -11.40 14.20 1.30
CA LYS A 155 -11.67 15.31 0.37
C LYS A 155 -10.62 16.37 0.64
N ALA A 156 -9.78 16.66 -0.37
CA ALA A 156 -8.84 17.76 -0.27
C ALA A 156 -9.65 19.04 -0.06
N SER A 157 -9.69 19.50 1.18
CA SER A 157 -10.05 20.87 1.46
C SER A 157 -8.96 21.73 0.83
N SER A 158 -9.35 22.68 -0.02
CA SER A 158 -8.45 23.58 -0.74
C SER A 158 -7.59 24.36 0.26
N GLY A 159 -6.35 23.95 0.44
CA GLY A 159 -5.37 24.61 1.30
C GLY A 159 -4.13 23.73 1.45
N ALA A 160 -2.98 24.26 1.13
CA ALA A 160 -1.68 23.57 1.20
C ALA A 160 -1.32 23.05 2.61
N ASP A 161 -2.05 23.47 3.65
CA ASP A 161 -1.83 23.06 5.05
C ASP A 161 -2.48 21.70 5.39
N SER A 162 -3.44 21.23 4.60
CA SER A 162 -4.22 20.02 4.89
C SER A 162 -3.46 18.71 4.61
N LEU A 163 -2.44 18.73 3.75
CA LEU A 163 -1.65 17.52 3.44
C LEU A 163 -0.74 17.12 4.61
N ALA A 164 -0.13 18.11 5.27
CA ALA A 164 0.72 17.86 6.43
C ALA A 164 -0.12 17.36 7.64
N GLU A 165 -1.32 17.92 7.81
CA GLU A 165 -2.24 17.52 8.88
C GLU A 165 -2.86 16.14 8.63
N SER A 166 -3.20 15.80 7.39
CA SER A 166 -3.71 14.48 7.01
C SER A 166 -2.65 13.38 7.13
N LEU A 167 -1.40 13.66 6.78
CA LEU A 167 -0.27 12.74 6.99
C LEU A 167 0.06 12.59 8.47
N ALA A 168 -0.01 13.66 9.26
CA ALA A 168 0.17 13.60 10.70
C ALA A 168 -0.96 12.82 11.40
N ALA A 169 -2.22 12.99 10.99
CA ALA A 169 -3.36 12.25 11.50
C ALA A 169 -3.29 10.75 11.16
N LEU A 170 -2.84 10.38 9.96
CA LEU A 170 -2.60 8.99 9.56
C LEU A 170 -1.44 8.37 10.32
N ALA A 171 -0.35 9.11 10.54
CA ALA A 171 0.80 8.66 11.32
C ALA A 171 0.43 8.44 12.80
N VAL A 172 -0.37 9.34 13.40
CA VAL A 172 -0.87 9.24 14.77
C VAL A 172 -1.84 8.07 14.91
N SER A 173 -2.74 7.86 13.95
CA SER A 173 -3.67 6.72 13.95
C SER A 173 -2.95 5.38 13.84
N ARG A 174 -1.95 5.27 12.97
CA ARG A 174 -1.10 4.06 12.85
C ARG A 174 -0.25 3.81 14.09
N SER A 175 0.36 4.85 14.65
CA SER A 175 1.14 4.74 15.89
C SER A 175 0.27 4.27 17.06
N ALA A 176 -0.95 4.76 17.20
CA ALA A 176 -1.89 4.33 18.23
C ALA A 176 -2.34 2.87 18.03
N GLN A 177 -2.50 2.41 16.79
CA GLN A 177 -2.92 1.04 16.48
C GLN A 177 -1.79 0.03 16.71
N VAL A 178 -0.57 0.37 16.32
CA VAL A 178 0.65 -0.41 16.61
C VAL A 178 0.87 -0.51 18.11
N SER A 179 0.72 0.60 18.86
CA SER A 179 0.86 0.60 20.32
C SER A 179 -0.21 -0.25 21.01
N ARG A 180 -1.46 -0.25 20.55
CA ARG A 180 -2.52 -1.11 21.09
C ARG A 180 -2.28 -2.59 20.82
N THR A 181 -1.77 -2.94 19.65
CA THR A 181 -1.45 -4.32 19.27
C THR A 181 -0.23 -4.84 20.03
N ALA A 182 0.79 -4.01 20.21
CA ALA A 182 1.97 -4.34 21.02
C ALA A 182 1.60 -4.49 22.51
N ALA A 183 0.80 -3.58 23.05
CA ALA A 183 0.32 -3.65 24.44
C ALA A 183 -0.56 -4.88 24.69
N ARG A 184 -1.37 -5.31 23.70
CA ARG A 184 -2.16 -6.54 23.78
C ARG A 184 -1.26 -7.79 23.78
N ARG A 185 -0.27 -7.84 22.88
CA ARG A 185 0.70 -8.95 22.82
C ARG A 185 1.54 -9.08 24.09
N LEU A 186 1.95 -7.97 24.70
CA LEU A 186 2.70 -7.94 25.95
C LEU A 186 1.85 -8.38 27.15
N ARG A 187 0.54 -8.09 27.11
CA ARG A 187 -0.42 -8.53 28.12
C ARG A 187 -0.71 -10.03 28.01
N ASP A 188 -0.91 -10.52 26.79
CA ASP A 188 -1.16 -11.95 26.49
C ASP A 188 0.11 -12.82 26.77
N ALA A 189 1.30 -12.21 26.74
CA ALA A 189 2.58 -12.86 27.09
C ALA A 189 2.92 -12.80 28.60
N GLY A 190 2.02 -12.25 29.46
CA GLY A 190 2.23 -12.20 30.91
C GLY A 190 3.37 -11.29 31.39
N VAL A 191 3.85 -10.37 30.54
CA VAL A 191 5.03 -9.52 30.84
C VAL A 191 4.65 -8.22 31.56
N ILE A 192 3.36 -7.86 31.63
CA ILE A 192 2.89 -6.65 32.33
C ILE A 192 1.78 -7.04 33.31
N PRO A 193 1.95 -6.84 34.63
CA PRO A 193 0.84 -6.98 35.58
C PRO A 193 -0.20 -5.88 35.34
N THR A 194 -1.48 -6.26 35.51
CA THR A 194 -2.62 -5.37 35.39
C THR A 194 -2.53 -4.27 36.44
N LEU A 195 -2.03 -3.10 36.09
CA LEU A 195 -2.07 -1.91 36.92
C LEU A 195 -3.02 -0.87 36.33
N ALA A 196 -3.85 -0.35 37.22
CA ALA A 196 -4.99 0.52 37.01
C ALA A 196 -4.67 1.76 36.17
N ILE A 197 -5.60 2.06 35.27
CA ILE A 197 -5.69 3.35 34.58
C ILE A 197 -6.18 4.38 35.61
N VAL A 198 -5.26 5.21 36.09
CA VAL A 198 -5.64 6.45 36.79
C VAL A 198 -5.84 7.50 35.72
N SER A 199 -7.10 7.83 35.50
CA SER A 199 -7.52 8.99 34.72
C SER A 199 -7.40 10.25 35.59
N GLU A 200 -6.37 11.06 35.40
CA GLU A 200 -6.37 12.45 35.86
C GLU A 200 -5.93 13.36 34.73
N LEU A 201 -6.90 14.02 34.12
CA LEU A 201 -6.72 15.23 33.33
C LEU A 201 -6.65 16.42 34.28
N PRO A 202 -5.65 17.31 34.19
CA PRO A 202 -5.66 18.53 34.97
C PRO A 202 -6.73 19.49 34.45
N LYS A 203 -7.63 19.88 35.34
CA LYS A 203 -8.59 20.98 35.15
C LYS A 203 -7.82 22.29 35.07
N THR A 204 -7.82 22.92 33.90
CA THR A 204 -7.38 24.30 33.75
C THR A 204 -8.40 25.21 34.44
N LYS A 205 -7.98 25.89 35.50
CA LYS A 205 -8.70 27.03 36.08
C LYS A 205 -8.38 28.28 35.26
N ARG A 206 -9.42 29.10 35.13
CA ARG A 206 -9.50 30.47 34.58
C ARG A 206 -8.25 31.30 34.60
#